data_f8fb551b302bf06efbf4c81504c2bad3
#
_entry.id   f8fb551b302bf06efbf4c81504c2bad3
#
_cell.length_a   1.000
_cell.length_b   1.000
_cell.length_c   1.000
_cell.angle_alpha   90.00
_cell.angle_beta   90.00
_cell.angle_gamma   90.00
#
_symmetry.space_group_name_H-M   'P 1'
#
loop_
_entity.id
_entity.type
_entity.pdbx_description
1 polymer ?
#
loop_
_entity_poly.entity_id
_entity_poly.type
_entity_poly.pdbx_seq_one_letter_code
_entity_poly.pdbx_strand_id
1 'polypeptide(L)'
;MSNKRINSVWVVTLIIGIMSGCTTADHRRHVNTETQVPDHHFNATAYRKKVDNLRYDLAILNQYSNLDEAERIAQEALSYSAYLAEEYELVHRAVLHNVFVRLGFKDRGLCYHWTEDLMRRLKSLELRAYQLHWGVAYRGSELREHNSVVITAKDHAFEEGIVLDPWRNSGELYWALVKNDRYPWQELSPSEW
;
A
#
# COMPACT_ATOMS: atom_id res chain seq x y z
N MET A 1 35.66 2.43 48.38
CA MET A 1 36.94 2.31 47.66
C MET A 1 36.64 1.66 46.34
N SER A 2 36.87 2.13 45.16
CA SER A 2 37.60 3.22 44.52
C SER A 2 37.01 3.40 43.12
N ASN A 3 36.78 4.67 42.77
CA ASN A 3 36.43 5.16 41.44
C ASN A 3 37.48 4.77 40.39
N LYS A 4 37.05 4.46 39.16
CA LYS A 4 37.81 4.87 37.97
C LYS A 4 36.87 5.21 36.82
N ARG A 5 36.69 6.51 36.61
CA ARG A 5 36.19 7.10 35.32
C ARG A 5 37.31 7.01 34.29
N ILE A 6 37.00 6.61 33.10
CA ILE A 6 37.87 6.78 31.95
C ILE A 6 37.19 7.71 30.97
N ASN A 7 37.69 8.94 30.88
CA ASN A 7 37.35 9.92 29.87
C ASN A 7 38.15 9.58 28.58
N SER A 8 37.49 9.37 27.47
CA SER A 8 38.14 9.36 26.15
C SER A 8 37.71 10.59 25.39
N VAL A 9 38.65 11.53 25.33
CA VAL A 9 38.58 12.73 24.49
C VAL A 9 39.05 12.33 23.10
N TRP A 10 38.23 12.47 22.08
CA TRP A 10 38.63 12.35 20.70
C TRP A 10 38.92 13.74 20.13
N VAL A 11 40.18 13.97 19.83
CA VAL A 11 40.69 15.16 19.15
C VAL A 11 40.43 15.03 17.65
N VAL A 12 39.60 15.94 17.12
CA VAL A 12 39.38 16.08 15.68
C VAL A 12 40.39 17.06 15.15
N THR A 13 41.35 16.57 14.36
CA THR A 13 42.34 17.39 13.68
C THR A 13 41.79 17.92 12.37
N LEU A 14 41.60 19.23 12.30
CA LEU A 14 41.15 19.94 11.10
C LEU A 14 42.37 20.21 10.22
N ILE A 15 42.39 19.67 9.01
CA ILE A 15 43.40 19.99 7.99
C ILE A 15 42.77 20.99 7.02
N ILE A 16 43.26 22.24 7.08
CA ILE A 16 42.94 23.29 6.12
C ILE A 16 44.00 23.25 5.02
N GLY A 17 43.60 22.85 3.82
CA GLY A 17 44.43 22.96 2.62
C GLY A 17 44.00 24.18 1.80
N ILE A 18 44.83 25.22 1.81
CA ILE A 18 44.70 26.40 0.93
C ILE A 18 45.39 26.06 -0.40
N MET A 19 44.68 26.08 -1.49
CA MET A 19 45.25 26.13 -2.83
C MET A 19 44.61 27.28 -3.62
N SER A 20 45.34 28.36 -3.76
CA SER A 20 45.08 29.44 -4.70
C SER A 20 45.39 28.99 -6.13
N GLY A 21 44.46 29.20 -7.03
CA GLY A 21 44.68 29.03 -8.46
C GLY A 21 43.70 29.89 -9.24
N CYS A 22 44.13 31.13 -9.59
CA CYS A 22 43.42 31.96 -10.57
C CYS A 22 43.65 31.39 -11.99
N THR A 23 42.57 31.13 -12.70
CA THR A 23 42.55 31.24 -14.16
C THR A 23 41.13 31.66 -14.62
N THR A 24 41.07 32.83 -15.23
CA THR A 24 39.97 33.38 -15.97
C THR A 24 39.76 32.60 -17.27
N ALA A 25 38.56 32.04 -17.44
CA ALA A 25 38.03 31.69 -18.76
C ALA A 25 36.53 31.85 -18.74
N ASP A 26 36.07 32.92 -19.37
CA ASP A 26 34.71 33.20 -19.70
C ASP A 26 34.17 32.06 -20.64
N HIS A 27 33.31 31.24 -20.12
CA HIS A 27 32.50 30.34 -20.94
C HIS A 27 31.07 30.33 -20.39
N ARG A 28 30.23 31.25 -20.92
CA ARG A 28 28.81 31.21 -20.72
C ARG A 28 28.28 29.88 -21.25
N ARG A 29 28.25 28.85 -20.42
CA ARG A 29 27.41 27.71 -20.63
C ARG A 29 26.07 27.97 -19.91
N HIS A 30 25.03 28.23 -20.70
CA HIS A 30 23.65 28.06 -20.24
C HIS A 30 23.52 26.62 -19.77
N VAL A 31 23.64 26.40 -18.45
CA VAL A 31 23.19 25.19 -17.81
C VAL A 31 21.71 25.39 -17.60
N ASN A 32 20.91 24.94 -18.56
CA ASN A 32 19.53 24.60 -18.29
C ASN A 32 19.55 23.45 -17.28
N THR A 33 19.59 23.80 -16.00
CA THR A 33 19.24 22.87 -14.93
C THR A 33 17.72 22.79 -14.90
N GLU A 34 17.16 22.18 -15.94
CA GLU A 34 15.85 21.59 -15.86
C GLU A 34 16.02 20.43 -14.87
N THR A 35 15.72 20.69 -13.60
CA THR A 35 15.46 19.65 -12.62
C THR A 35 14.33 18.83 -13.19
N GLN A 36 14.66 17.73 -13.87
CA GLN A 36 13.72 16.68 -14.20
C GLN A 36 13.24 16.13 -12.86
N VAL A 37 12.18 16.72 -12.32
CA VAL A 37 11.28 16.06 -11.39
C VAL A 37 10.83 14.79 -12.12
N PRO A 38 11.00 13.59 -11.55
CA PRO A 38 10.48 12.38 -12.18
C PRO A 38 8.99 12.60 -12.32
N ASP A 39 8.57 12.88 -13.54
CA ASP A 39 7.17 13.02 -13.91
C ASP A 39 6.62 11.59 -13.84
N HIS A 40 6.11 11.20 -12.67
CA HIS A 40 5.25 10.05 -12.55
C HIS A 40 3.98 10.38 -13.32
N HIS A 41 4.08 10.28 -14.65
CA HIS A 41 2.92 10.37 -15.52
C HIS A 41 1.91 9.33 -15.03
N PHE A 42 0.93 9.81 -14.28
CA PHE A 42 -0.26 9.02 -13.99
C PHE A 42 -0.84 8.57 -15.33
N ASN A 43 -0.61 7.32 -15.66
CA ASN A 43 -1.09 6.76 -16.92
C ASN A 43 -2.60 6.53 -16.80
N ALA A 44 -3.35 7.59 -17.12
CA ALA A 44 -4.82 7.59 -17.04
C ALA A 44 -5.44 6.41 -17.83
N THR A 45 -4.82 6.02 -18.95
CA THR A 45 -5.28 4.88 -19.75
C THR A 45 -5.09 3.56 -19.01
N ALA A 46 -3.92 3.35 -18.39
CA ALA A 46 -3.65 2.14 -17.61
C ALA A 46 -4.55 2.06 -16.36
N TYR A 47 -4.76 3.19 -15.68
CA TYR A 47 -5.67 3.26 -14.55
C TYR A 47 -7.10 2.92 -14.95
N ARG A 48 -7.62 3.54 -16.01
CA ARG A 48 -8.97 3.26 -16.54
C ARG A 48 -9.14 1.79 -16.89
N LYS A 49 -8.15 1.18 -17.53
CA LYS A 49 -8.18 -0.25 -17.83
C LYS A 49 -8.28 -1.12 -16.56
N LYS A 50 -7.57 -0.75 -15.47
CA LYS A 50 -7.69 -1.47 -14.19
C LYS A 50 -9.08 -1.30 -13.59
N VAL A 51 -9.65 -0.09 -13.63
CA VAL A 51 -11.03 0.16 -13.17
C VAL A 51 -12.02 -0.70 -13.97
N ASP A 52 -11.93 -0.69 -15.30
CA ASP A 52 -12.82 -1.48 -16.15
C ASP A 52 -12.71 -2.99 -15.90
N ASN A 53 -11.50 -3.50 -15.68
CA ASN A 53 -11.28 -4.91 -15.37
C ASN A 53 -11.90 -5.29 -14.02
N LEU A 54 -11.61 -4.54 -12.96
CA LEU A 54 -12.17 -4.84 -11.63
C LEU A 54 -13.69 -4.66 -11.61
N ARG A 55 -14.21 -3.63 -12.26
CA ARG A 55 -15.67 -3.43 -12.44
C ARG A 55 -16.31 -4.63 -13.12
N TYR A 56 -15.69 -5.16 -14.18
CA TYR A 56 -16.19 -6.33 -14.90
C TYR A 56 -16.21 -7.57 -13.98
N ASP A 57 -15.12 -7.83 -13.27
CA ASP A 57 -15.03 -8.96 -12.35
C ASP A 57 -16.07 -8.88 -11.23
N LEU A 58 -16.29 -7.68 -10.66
CA LEU A 58 -17.32 -7.42 -9.67
C LEU A 58 -18.74 -7.62 -10.25
N ALA A 59 -18.98 -7.12 -11.47
CA ALA A 59 -20.28 -7.25 -12.11
C ALA A 59 -20.68 -8.70 -12.33
N ILE A 60 -19.73 -9.58 -12.62
CA ILE A 60 -20.00 -11.02 -12.76
C ILE A 60 -20.53 -11.62 -11.45
N LEU A 61 -20.05 -11.19 -10.29
CA LEU A 61 -20.49 -11.75 -8.99
C LEU A 61 -22.00 -11.63 -8.77
N ASN A 62 -22.62 -10.55 -9.24
CA ASN A 62 -24.03 -10.28 -9.09
C ASN A 62 -24.82 -10.32 -10.40
N GLN A 63 -24.31 -11.07 -11.38
CA GLN A 63 -24.97 -11.25 -12.69
C GLN A 63 -25.29 -9.92 -13.39
N TYR A 64 -24.40 -8.94 -13.26
CA TYR A 64 -24.52 -7.60 -13.85
C TYR A 64 -25.73 -6.78 -13.34
N SER A 65 -26.28 -7.14 -12.17
CA SER A 65 -27.46 -6.46 -11.64
C SER A 65 -27.21 -5.04 -11.14
N ASN A 66 -25.94 -4.69 -10.83
CA ASN A 66 -25.60 -3.34 -10.37
C ASN A 66 -24.21 -2.88 -10.86
N LEU A 67 -24.16 -2.35 -12.07
CA LEU A 67 -22.91 -1.87 -12.71
C LEU A 67 -22.38 -0.59 -12.06
N ASP A 68 -23.27 0.26 -11.54
CA ASP A 68 -22.88 1.53 -10.91
C ASP A 68 -22.16 1.29 -9.58
N GLU A 69 -22.64 0.35 -8.75
CA GLU A 69 -21.93 -0.01 -7.53
C GLU A 69 -20.58 -0.69 -7.84
N ALA A 70 -20.54 -1.59 -8.84
CA ALA A 70 -19.31 -2.23 -9.27
C ALA A 70 -18.25 -1.20 -9.71
N GLU A 71 -18.66 -0.17 -10.45
CA GLU A 71 -17.77 0.91 -10.87
C GLU A 71 -17.27 1.74 -9.69
N ARG A 72 -18.18 2.14 -8.78
CA ARG A 72 -17.81 2.89 -7.57
C ARG A 72 -16.82 2.12 -6.71
N ILE A 73 -17.06 0.82 -6.50
CA ILE A 73 -16.15 -0.05 -5.75
C ILE A 73 -14.77 -0.11 -6.44
N ALA A 74 -14.75 -0.33 -7.76
CA ALA A 74 -13.49 -0.45 -8.50
C ALA A 74 -12.67 0.84 -8.43
N GLN A 75 -13.31 2.00 -8.63
CA GLN A 75 -12.66 3.30 -8.55
C GLN A 75 -12.11 3.56 -7.13
N GLU A 76 -12.94 3.37 -6.11
CA GLU A 76 -12.53 3.59 -4.72
C GLU A 76 -11.44 2.63 -4.26
N ALA A 77 -11.58 1.33 -4.54
CA ALA A 77 -10.58 0.36 -4.12
C ALA A 77 -9.21 0.62 -4.74
N LEU A 78 -9.16 0.96 -6.03
CA LEU A 78 -7.91 1.25 -6.73
C LEU A 78 -7.29 2.58 -6.28
N SER A 79 -8.08 3.66 -6.22
CA SER A 79 -7.56 4.98 -5.85
C SER A 79 -7.15 5.04 -4.38
N TYR A 80 -7.97 4.48 -3.49
CA TYR A 80 -7.69 4.51 -2.07
C TYR A 80 -6.51 3.60 -1.68
N SER A 81 -6.30 2.49 -2.39
CA SER A 81 -5.10 1.66 -2.21
C SER A 81 -3.82 2.43 -2.55
N ALA A 82 -3.81 3.19 -3.62
CA ALA A 82 -2.69 4.05 -3.98
C ALA A 82 -2.48 5.18 -2.95
N TYR A 83 -3.56 5.84 -2.51
CA TYR A 83 -3.53 6.85 -1.46
C TYR A 83 -2.94 6.31 -0.14
N LEU A 84 -3.31 5.09 0.28
CA LEU A 84 -2.76 4.49 1.50
C LEU A 84 -1.24 4.24 1.42
N ALA A 85 -0.70 3.94 0.23
CA ALA A 85 0.74 3.80 0.05
C ALA A 85 1.49 5.11 0.33
N GLU A 86 0.90 6.23 -0.08
CA GLU A 86 1.41 7.57 0.21
C GLU A 86 1.21 7.93 1.68
N GLU A 87 0.01 7.71 2.22
CA GLU A 87 -0.33 8.00 3.63
C GLU A 87 0.56 7.26 4.63
N TYR A 88 0.86 6.00 4.36
CA TYR A 88 1.79 5.23 5.21
C TYR A 88 3.25 5.56 4.93
N GLU A 89 3.55 6.49 4.00
CA GLU A 89 4.90 6.79 3.55
C GLU A 89 5.69 5.50 3.29
N LEU A 90 5.15 4.67 2.41
CA LEU A 90 5.61 3.30 2.23
C LEU A 90 7.10 3.25 1.85
N VAL A 91 7.90 2.54 2.64
CA VAL A 91 9.32 2.34 2.37
C VAL A 91 9.47 1.11 1.47
N HIS A 92 9.68 1.32 0.17
CA HIS A 92 9.92 0.29 -0.83
C HIS A 92 8.78 -0.73 -0.96
N ARG A 93 8.98 -1.95 -0.42
CA ARG A 93 7.99 -3.04 -0.45
C ARG A 93 7.29 -3.16 0.88
N ALA A 94 5.99 -3.48 0.86
CA ALA A 94 5.19 -3.64 2.07
C ALA A 94 5.82 -4.62 3.09
N VAL A 95 6.46 -5.69 2.63
CA VAL A 95 7.16 -6.64 3.51
C VAL A 95 8.31 -5.97 4.28
N LEU A 96 9.09 -5.11 3.61
CA LEU A 96 10.17 -4.36 4.28
C LEU A 96 9.58 -3.30 5.21
N HIS A 97 8.53 -2.63 4.79
CA HIS A 97 7.80 -1.66 5.60
C HIS A 97 7.29 -2.27 6.92
N ASN A 98 6.83 -3.53 6.88
CA ASN A 98 6.43 -4.26 8.10
C ASN A 98 7.53 -4.32 9.17
N VAL A 99 8.80 -4.43 8.75
CA VAL A 99 9.94 -4.40 9.68
C VAL A 99 10.03 -3.05 10.39
N PHE A 100 9.87 -1.95 9.63
CA PHE A 100 9.89 -0.60 10.22
C PHE A 100 8.71 -0.36 11.17
N VAL A 101 7.53 -0.87 10.85
CA VAL A 101 6.38 -0.81 11.78
C VAL A 101 6.65 -1.61 13.05
N ARG A 102 7.16 -2.84 12.94
CA ARG A 102 7.47 -3.69 14.11
C ARG A 102 8.60 -3.12 15.00
N LEU A 103 9.52 -2.37 14.41
CA LEU A 103 10.59 -1.69 15.14
C LEU A 103 10.16 -0.31 15.71
N GLY A 104 8.92 0.11 15.47
CA GLY A 104 8.39 1.39 15.97
C GLY A 104 8.88 2.63 15.18
N PHE A 105 9.46 2.44 13.99
CA PHE A 105 9.85 3.56 13.12
C PHE A 105 8.70 4.07 12.24
N LYS A 106 7.65 3.27 12.09
CA LYS A 106 6.42 3.60 11.37
C LYS A 106 5.22 3.13 12.19
N ASP A 107 4.13 3.90 12.13
CA ASP A 107 2.94 3.62 12.95
C ASP A 107 1.98 2.63 12.28
N ARG A 108 1.87 2.69 10.94
CA ARG A 108 0.90 1.90 10.17
C ARG A 108 1.55 1.27 8.92
N GLY A 109 0.83 0.34 8.29
CA GLY A 109 1.24 -0.30 7.01
C GLY A 109 1.34 -1.83 7.08
N LEU A 110 1.01 -2.46 8.23
CA LEU A 110 0.81 -3.91 8.29
C LEU A 110 -0.46 -4.31 7.52
N CYS A 111 -0.54 -5.55 7.05
CA CYS A 111 -1.65 -6.00 6.21
C CYS A 111 -3.03 -5.71 6.82
N TYR A 112 -3.19 -5.87 8.14
CA TYR A 112 -4.45 -5.56 8.80
C TYR A 112 -4.80 -4.06 8.81
N HIS A 113 -3.81 -3.15 8.86
CA HIS A 113 -4.05 -1.70 8.73
C HIS A 113 -4.64 -1.37 7.34
N TRP A 114 -4.08 -1.96 6.29
CA TRP A 114 -4.60 -1.80 4.93
C TRP A 114 -6.03 -2.33 4.81
N THR A 115 -6.29 -3.48 5.44
CA THR A 115 -7.62 -4.10 5.46
C THR A 115 -8.62 -3.21 6.19
N GLU A 116 -8.26 -2.73 7.38
CA GLU A 116 -9.11 -1.85 8.20
C GLU A 116 -9.47 -0.56 7.45
N ASP A 117 -8.48 0.12 6.87
CA ASP A 117 -8.69 1.40 6.22
C ASP A 117 -9.47 1.24 4.91
N LEU A 118 -9.16 0.21 4.09
CA LEU A 118 -9.93 -0.09 2.87
C LEU A 118 -11.37 -0.51 3.20
N MET A 119 -11.55 -1.35 4.23
CA MET A 119 -12.88 -1.75 4.70
C MET A 119 -13.71 -0.54 5.12
N ARG A 120 -13.15 0.37 5.91
CA ARG A 120 -13.81 1.60 6.34
C ARG A 120 -14.21 2.46 5.14
N ARG A 121 -13.31 2.59 4.15
CA ARG A 121 -13.56 3.36 2.93
C ARG A 121 -14.69 2.76 2.11
N LEU A 122 -14.67 1.44 1.88
CA LEU A 122 -15.71 0.78 1.09
C LEU A 122 -17.07 0.73 1.82
N LYS A 123 -17.07 0.62 3.15
CA LYS A 123 -18.32 0.74 3.94
C LYS A 123 -19.00 2.10 3.75
N SER A 124 -18.25 3.18 3.56
CA SER A 124 -18.82 4.50 3.31
C SER A 124 -19.55 4.66 1.98
N LEU A 125 -19.42 3.67 1.08
CA LEU A 125 -20.16 3.64 -0.19
C LEU A 125 -21.62 3.21 -0.02
N GLU A 126 -22.01 2.69 1.16
CA GLU A 126 -23.39 2.24 1.47
C GLU A 126 -23.92 1.26 0.42
N LEU A 127 -23.13 0.20 0.17
CA LEU A 127 -23.42 -0.80 -0.86
C LEU A 127 -24.72 -1.56 -0.57
N ARG A 128 -25.50 -1.83 -1.61
CA ARG A 128 -26.79 -2.55 -1.54
C ARG A 128 -26.74 -3.91 -2.22
N ALA A 129 -25.96 -4.01 -3.30
CA ALA A 129 -25.81 -5.22 -4.11
C ALA A 129 -24.58 -6.05 -3.73
N TYR A 130 -23.70 -5.51 -2.90
CA TYR A 130 -22.48 -6.16 -2.46
C TYR A 130 -22.36 -6.19 -0.94
N GLN A 131 -21.60 -7.18 -0.45
CA GLN A 131 -21.29 -7.35 0.96
C GLN A 131 -19.77 -7.41 1.15
N LEU A 132 -19.31 -6.80 2.23
CA LEU A 132 -17.89 -6.74 2.59
C LEU A 132 -17.62 -7.72 3.73
N HIS A 133 -16.52 -8.46 3.61
CA HIS A 133 -16.05 -9.43 4.57
C HIS A 133 -14.59 -9.17 4.89
N TRP A 134 -14.17 -9.55 6.09
CA TRP A 134 -12.76 -9.58 6.46
C TRP A 134 -12.20 -10.98 6.19
N GLY A 135 -11.27 -11.07 5.24
CA GLY A 135 -10.55 -12.30 4.96
C GLY A 135 -9.25 -12.38 5.76
N VAL A 136 -9.00 -13.53 6.37
CA VAL A 136 -7.74 -13.85 7.04
C VAL A 136 -7.18 -15.14 6.46
N ALA A 137 -5.89 -15.14 6.15
CA ALA A 137 -5.15 -16.34 5.72
C ALA A 137 -4.09 -16.68 6.76
N TYR A 138 -3.84 -17.98 6.97
CA TYR A 138 -2.87 -18.50 7.95
C TYR A 138 -3.08 -17.94 9.36
N ARG A 139 -4.33 -17.85 9.79
CA ARG A 139 -4.75 -17.29 11.08
C ARG A 139 -3.92 -17.85 12.24
N GLY A 140 -3.44 -16.96 13.12
CA GLY A 140 -2.62 -17.29 14.28
C GLY A 140 -1.13 -17.52 13.98
N SER A 141 -0.71 -17.37 12.72
CA SER A 141 0.71 -17.45 12.38
C SER A 141 1.36 -16.07 12.45
N GLU A 142 2.24 -15.84 13.41
CA GLU A 142 2.92 -14.54 13.62
C GLU A 142 3.61 -13.96 12.37
N LEU A 143 4.12 -14.84 11.49
CA LEU A 143 4.90 -14.41 10.32
C LEU A 143 4.15 -14.54 9.00
N ARG A 144 3.07 -15.33 8.96
CA ARG A 144 2.37 -15.66 7.71
C ARG A 144 0.94 -15.18 7.68
N GLU A 145 0.39 -14.80 8.83
CA GLU A 145 -0.97 -14.26 8.87
C GLU A 145 -1.09 -13.06 7.93
N HIS A 146 -2.11 -13.11 7.10
CA HIS A 146 -2.39 -12.06 6.14
C HIS A 146 -3.87 -11.73 6.15
N ASN A 147 -4.17 -10.44 6.08
CA ASN A 147 -5.52 -9.92 6.16
C ASN A 147 -5.83 -9.16 4.87
N SER A 148 -7.07 -9.23 4.40
CA SER A 148 -7.53 -8.46 3.25
C SER A 148 -9.06 -8.30 3.27
N VAL A 149 -9.56 -7.36 2.49
CA VAL A 149 -10.99 -7.22 2.25
C VAL A 149 -11.44 -8.26 1.22
N VAL A 150 -12.55 -8.93 1.48
CA VAL A 150 -13.25 -9.74 0.48
C VAL A 150 -14.61 -9.12 0.22
N ILE A 151 -14.99 -9.09 -1.05
CA ILE A 151 -16.29 -8.58 -1.48
C ILE A 151 -17.06 -9.67 -2.22
N THR A 152 -18.30 -9.90 -1.83
CA THR A 152 -19.22 -10.81 -2.50
C THR A 152 -20.40 -10.05 -3.11
N ALA A 153 -21.16 -10.68 -3.99
CA ALA A 153 -22.52 -10.25 -4.18
C ALA A 153 -23.29 -10.43 -2.86
N LYS A 154 -24.33 -9.62 -2.65
CA LYS A 154 -25.14 -9.70 -1.43
C LYS A 154 -25.74 -11.10 -1.29
N ASP A 155 -25.72 -11.63 -0.07
CA ASP A 155 -26.25 -12.94 0.29
C ASP A 155 -25.51 -14.13 -0.39
N HIS A 156 -24.34 -13.91 -0.99
CA HIS A 156 -23.47 -14.96 -1.51
C HIS A 156 -22.41 -15.39 -0.48
N ALA A 157 -21.91 -16.61 -0.65
CA ALA A 157 -20.89 -17.16 0.25
C ALA A 157 -19.54 -16.46 0.09
N PHE A 158 -18.77 -16.39 1.16
CA PHE A 158 -17.44 -15.78 1.21
C PHE A 158 -16.51 -16.31 0.10
N GLU A 159 -16.53 -17.62 -0.15
CA GLU A 159 -15.69 -18.31 -1.14
C GLU A 159 -15.99 -17.91 -2.59
N GLU A 160 -17.17 -17.35 -2.84
CA GLU A 160 -17.58 -16.86 -4.16
C GLU A 160 -17.10 -15.42 -4.42
N GLY A 161 -16.52 -14.78 -3.41
CA GLY A 161 -16.10 -13.39 -3.46
C GLY A 161 -14.79 -13.14 -4.20
N ILE A 162 -14.45 -11.86 -4.29
CA ILE A 162 -13.17 -11.33 -4.78
C ILE A 162 -12.40 -10.76 -3.60
N VAL A 163 -11.15 -11.20 -3.41
CA VAL A 163 -10.22 -10.56 -2.48
C VAL A 163 -9.68 -9.26 -3.09
N LEU A 164 -9.60 -8.21 -2.28
CA LEU A 164 -9.06 -6.89 -2.62
C LEU A 164 -7.86 -6.60 -1.71
N ASP A 165 -6.65 -6.84 -2.20
CA ASP A 165 -5.42 -6.84 -1.40
C ASP A 165 -4.45 -5.73 -1.81
N PRO A 166 -4.52 -4.56 -1.17
CA PRO A 166 -3.62 -3.44 -1.44
C PRO A 166 -2.20 -3.65 -0.89
N TRP A 167 -2.04 -4.44 0.18
CA TRP A 167 -0.74 -4.67 0.81
C TRP A 167 0.20 -5.47 -0.09
N ARG A 168 -0.31 -6.48 -0.79
CA ARG A 168 0.49 -7.45 -1.57
C ARG A 168 1.43 -6.80 -2.57
N ASN A 169 0.97 -5.75 -3.25
CA ASN A 169 1.72 -5.00 -4.25
C ASN A 169 1.99 -3.55 -3.81
N SER A 170 2.06 -3.32 -2.49
CA SER A 170 2.53 -2.03 -1.97
C SER A 170 1.70 -0.82 -2.43
N GLY A 171 0.37 -0.95 -2.38
CA GLY A 171 -0.58 0.09 -2.80
C GLY A 171 -1.11 -0.07 -4.22
N GLU A 172 -0.49 -0.89 -5.06
CA GLU A 172 -1.09 -1.34 -6.30
C GLU A 172 -2.06 -2.48 -5.97
N LEU A 173 -3.37 -2.20 -6.01
CA LEU A 173 -4.38 -3.16 -5.63
C LEU A 173 -4.25 -4.47 -6.43
N TYR A 174 -4.08 -5.57 -5.73
CA TYR A 174 -4.25 -6.92 -6.27
C TYR A 174 -5.68 -7.39 -6.01
N TRP A 175 -6.28 -8.11 -6.96
CA TRP A 175 -7.56 -8.78 -6.76
C TRP A 175 -7.62 -10.12 -7.48
N ALA A 176 -8.38 -11.04 -6.92
CA ALA A 176 -8.66 -12.35 -7.51
C ALA A 176 -9.90 -12.96 -6.84
N LEU A 177 -10.54 -13.93 -7.50
CA LEU A 177 -11.51 -14.77 -6.82
C LEU A 177 -10.88 -15.48 -5.62
N VAL A 178 -11.57 -15.51 -4.48
CA VAL A 178 -11.12 -16.19 -3.25
C VAL A 178 -10.64 -17.61 -3.54
N LYS A 179 -11.45 -18.38 -4.29
CA LYS A 179 -11.15 -19.78 -4.66
C LYS A 179 -9.94 -19.96 -5.58
N ASN A 180 -9.48 -18.91 -6.25
CA ASN A 180 -8.36 -18.95 -7.21
C ASN A 180 -7.09 -18.31 -6.65
N ASP A 181 -7.16 -17.68 -5.48
CA ASP A 181 -5.98 -17.08 -4.86
C ASP A 181 -5.10 -18.14 -4.18
N ARG A 182 -3.81 -17.84 -4.13
CA ARG A 182 -2.81 -18.70 -3.46
C ARG A 182 -2.94 -18.73 -1.94
N TYR A 183 -3.58 -17.75 -1.32
CA TYR A 183 -3.79 -17.70 0.12
C TYR A 183 -5.04 -18.49 0.53
N PRO A 184 -4.97 -19.31 1.58
CA PRO A 184 -6.11 -20.05 2.11
C PRO A 184 -7.01 -19.13 2.96
N TRP A 185 -7.77 -18.29 2.28
CA TRP A 185 -8.64 -17.33 2.93
C TRP A 185 -9.74 -17.99 3.74
N GLN A 186 -10.00 -17.42 4.90
CA GLN A 186 -11.11 -17.76 5.79
C GLN A 186 -11.80 -16.44 6.18
N GLU A 187 -13.10 -16.48 6.33
CA GLU A 187 -13.85 -15.33 6.83
C GLU A 187 -13.60 -15.13 8.32
N LEU A 188 -13.29 -13.92 8.72
CA LEU A 188 -13.30 -13.50 10.11
C LEU A 188 -14.69 -13.02 10.47
N SER A 189 -15.23 -13.51 11.58
CA SER A 189 -16.57 -13.14 12.03
C SER A 189 -16.65 -11.63 12.32
N PRO A 190 -17.78 -10.96 12.01
CA PRO A 190 -17.96 -9.53 12.29
C PRO A 190 -17.73 -9.11 13.75
N SER A 191 -17.86 -10.04 14.68
CA SER A 191 -17.56 -9.79 16.11
C SER A 191 -16.10 -9.79 16.45
N GLU A 192 -15.23 -10.15 15.50
CA GLU A 192 -13.78 -10.28 15.69
C GLU A 192 -12.98 -9.14 15.00
N TRP A 193 -13.66 -8.18 14.35
CA TRP A 193 -13.07 -7.05 13.62
C TRP A 193 -13.84 -5.73 13.75
#